data_54ba031533869a03ca9a9d1a3a262209
#
_entry.id   54ba031533869a03ca9a9d1a3a262209
#
_cell.length_a   1.000
_cell.length_b   1.000
_cell.length_c   1.000
_cell.angle_alpha   90.00
_cell.angle_beta   90.00
_cell.angle_gamma   90.00
#
_symmetry.space_group_name_H-M   'P 1'
#
loop_
_entity.id
_entity.type
_entity.pdbx_description
1 polymer ?
#
loop_
_entity_poly.entity_id
_entity_poly.type
_entity_poly.pdbx_seq_one_letter_code
_entity_poly.pdbx_strand_id
1 'polypeptide(L)'
;MEREAMEFDVVIVGGGPSGLSAAIRLKQLAAEAGRDLEVCLIEKGSEVGAHILSGAVLEPRTLNELIPDWKERGAPLDTPVTADKFMFLTESGSFRLPTPPQMNNHGNYIISLGNFCRWLGEQAEALGVEIYPGFAAAEVLYDESGAVCGVATGDMGIGKDGEQTDMYMRGMELRAKQTIFAEGCRGHLTKTLFDRFDLREGKDPQTFAIGIKELWDIDPAKSKPGTAWHS
;
A
#
# COMPACT_ATOMS: atom_id res chain seq x y z
N MET A 1 -28.90 -11.38 11.74
CA MET A 1 -28.53 -10.11 12.44
C MET A 1 -28.13 -9.14 11.36
N GLU A 2 -28.55 -7.90 11.42
CA GLU A 2 -28.06 -6.83 10.53
C GLU A 2 -26.60 -6.51 10.89
N ARG A 3 -25.80 -6.03 9.93
CA ARG A 3 -24.45 -5.53 10.18
C ARG A 3 -24.54 -4.16 10.84
N GLU A 4 -23.66 -3.86 11.76
CA GLU A 4 -23.47 -2.50 12.23
C GLU A 4 -22.86 -1.66 11.09
N ALA A 5 -23.22 -0.39 11.02
CA ALA A 5 -22.77 0.52 9.97
C ALA A 5 -22.08 1.74 10.59
N MET A 6 -20.96 2.15 10.00
CA MET A 6 -20.29 3.42 10.24
C MET A 6 -20.32 4.25 8.95
N GLU A 7 -20.44 5.57 9.09
CA GLU A 7 -20.49 6.48 7.95
C GLU A 7 -19.25 7.39 7.93
N PHE A 8 -18.70 7.57 6.74
CA PHE A 8 -17.54 8.42 6.47
C PHE A 8 -17.75 9.25 5.21
N ASP A 9 -16.97 10.29 5.02
CA ASP A 9 -16.89 10.97 3.74
C ASP A 9 -16.16 10.13 2.71
N VAL A 10 -15.03 9.53 3.14
CA VAL A 10 -14.19 8.70 2.26
C VAL A 10 -13.77 7.43 2.98
N VAL A 11 -13.96 6.28 2.34
CA VAL A 11 -13.38 5.00 2.75
C VAL A 11 -12.30 4.59 1.76
N ILE A 12 -11.12 4.24 2.29
CA ILE A 12 -9.96 3.78 1.51
C ILE A 12 -9.69 2.32 1.84
N VAL A 13 -9.67 1.46 0.83
CA VAL A 13 -9.39 0.03 0.98
C VAL A 13 -7.93 -0.24 0.62
N GLY A 14 -7.11 -0.53 1.61
CA GLY A 14 -5.70 -0.87 1.48
C GLY A 14 -4.74 0.17 2.04
N GLY A 15 -3.95 -0.23 3.06
CA GLY A 15 -2.93 0.55 3.76
C GLY A 15 -1.55 0.51 3.10
N GLY A 16 -1.50 0.39 1.78
CA GLY A 16 -0.27 0.50 1.00
C GLY A 16 0.10 1.96 0.68
N PRO A 17 1.23 2.19 -0.04
CA PRO A 17 1.70 3.54 -0.38
C PRO A 17 0.62 4.39 -1.07
N SER A 18 -0.17 3.78 -1.95
CA SER A 18 -1.23 4.46 -2.70
C SER A 18 -2.36 4.95 -1.79
N GLY A 19 -2.89 4.06 -0.94
CA GLY A 19 -4.00 4.41 -0.03
C GLY A 19 -3.58 5.44 1.02
N LEU A 20 -2.40 5.26 1.61
CA LEU A 20 -1.87 6.19 2.62
C LEU A 20 -1.57 7.57 2.01
N SER A 21 -0.98 7.62 0.82
CA SER A 21 -0.75 8.90 0.14
C SER A 21 -2.05 9.62 -0.21
N ALA A 22 -3.07 8.87 -0.65
CA ALA A 22 -4.40 9.43 -0.91
C ALA A 22 -5.03 9.98 0.37
N ALA A 23 -4.98 9.24 1.47
CA ALA A 23 -5.50 9.66 2.77
C ALA A 23 -4.84 10.95 3.27
N ILE A 24 -3.50 11.00 3.25
CA ILE A 24 -2.73 12.17 3.66
C ILE A 24 -3.11 13.38 2.80
N ARG A 25 -3.11 13.21 1.46
CA ARG A 25 -3.40 14.33 0.57
C ARG A 25 -4.84 14.84 0.71
N LEU A 26 -5.81 13.96 0.90
CA LEU A 26 -7.21 14.34 1.17
C LEU A 26 -7.33 15.19 2.42
N LYS A 27 -6.72 14.78 3.53
CA LYS A 27 -6.75 15.54 4.78
C LYS A 27 -6.03 16.88 4.66
N GLN A 28 -4.90 16.95 3.92
CA GLN A 28 -4.22 18.22 3.63
C GLN A 28 -5.13 19.18 2.84
N LEU A 29 -5.75 18.69 1.75
CA LEU A 29 -6.64 19.50 0.94
C LEU A 29 -7.89 19.94 1.70
N ALA A 30 -8.43 19.10 2.55
CA ALA A 30 -9.55 19.44 3.41
C ALA A 30 -9.18 20.59 4.38
N ALA A 31 -8.02 20.49 5.02
CA ALA A 31 -7.49 21.53 5.90
C ALA A 31 -7.25 22.84 5.15
N GLU A 32 -6.63 22.80 3.97
CA GLU A 32 -6.43 23.97 3.09
C GLU A 32 -7.76 24.66 2.72
N ALA A 33 -8.82 23.85 2.52
CA ALA A 33 -10.16 24.33 2.18
C ALA A 33 -11.02 24.72 3.40
N GLY A 34 -10.49 24.57 4.62
CA GLY A 34 -11.24 24.80 5.86
C GLY A 34 -12.45 23.86 6.03
N ARG A 35 -12.33 22.64 5.52
CA ARG A 35 -13.37 21.59 5.60
C ARG A 35 -12.97 20.52 6.58
N ASP A 36 -13.90 20.02 7.32
CA ASP A 36 -13.78 18.74 8.00
C ASP A 36 -14.11 17.61 7.03
N LEU A 37 -13.28 16.57 7.02
CA LEU A 37 -13.43 15.42 6.14
C LEU A 37 -13.12 14.15 6.94
N GLU A 38 -14.12 13.30 7.12
CA GLU A 38 -13.98 12.01 7.79
C GLU A 38 -13.42 10.97 6.81
N VAL A 39 -12.18 10.54 7.05
CA VAL A 39 -11.48 9.57 6.20
C VAL A 39 -11.16 8.33 7.01
N CYS A 40 -11.68 7.20 6.56
CA CYS A 40 -11.39 5.87 7.09
C CYS A 40 -10.51 5.09 6.10
N LEU A 41 -9.49 4.42 6.62
CA LEU A 41 -8.65 3.50 5.85
C LEU A 41 -8.66 2.13 6.53
N ILE A 42 -9.00 1.08 5.77
CA ILE A 42 -8.94 -0.30 6.25
C ILE A 42 -7.79 -1.06 5.61
N GLU A 43 -7.13 -1.88 6.42
CA GLU A 43 -6.01 -2.72 6.01
C GLU A 43 -6.23 -4.15 6.52
N LYS A 44 -6.09 -5.14 5.63
CA LYS A 44 -6.26 -6.56 5.98
C LYS A 44 -5.15 -7.12 6.86
N GLY A 45 -3.95 -6.56 6.77
CA GLY A 45 -2.82 -6.93 7.62
C GLY A 45 -3.07 -6.54 9.08
N SER A 46 -2.48 -7.27 10.01
CA SER A 46 -2.57 -7.00 11.46
C SER A 46 -2.03 -5.61 11.84
N GLU A 47 -1.22 -5.02 11.01
CA GLU A 47 -0.70 -3.65 11.08
C GLU A 47 -0.39 -3.14 9.67
N VAL A 48 -0.31 -1.83 9.51
CA VAL A 48 0.14 -1.21 8.26
C VAL A 48 1.56 -1.67 7.95
N GLY A 49 1.78 -2.15 6.72
CA GLY A 49 3.09 -2.65 6.27
C GLY A 49 3.31 -4.15 6.46
N ALA A 50 2.49 -4.87 7.25
CA ALA A 50 2.69 -6.30 7.54
C ALA A 50 2.65 -7.20 6.30
N HIS A 51 1.81 -6.88 5.32
CA HIS A 51 1.66 -7.66 4.08
C HIS A 51 2.45 -7.07 2.90
N ILE A 52 3.28 -6.06 3.14
CA ILE A 52 4.06 -5.42 2.09
C ILE A 52 5.37 -6.18 1.89
N LEU A 53 5.61 -6.61 0.65
CA LEU A 53 6.88 -7.19 0.26
C LEU A 53 7.98 -6.12 0.36
N SER A 54 8.84 -6.24 1.37
CA SER A 54 9.84 -5.25 1.72
C SER A 54 11.06 -5.27 0.78
N GLY A 55 11.89 -4.22 0.87
CA GLY A 55 13.05 -3.97 0.00
C GLY A 55 12.64 -3.33 -1.32
N ALA A 56 12.83 -2.03 -1.40
CA ALA A 56 12.54 -1.23 -2.60
C ALA A 56 13.59 -0.13 -2.77
N VAL A 57 13.65 0.43 -3.96
CA VAL A 57 14.31 1.71 -4.22
C VAL A 57 13.22 2.76 -4.40
N LEU A 58 13.25 3.79 -3.57
CA LEU A 58 12.29 4.89 -3.58
C LEU A 58 12.89 6.12 -4.28
N GLU A 59 12.21 6.65 -5.28
CA GLU A 59 12.45 7.98 -5.81
C GLU A 59 11.72 9.01 -4.92
N PRO A 60 12.42 9.94 -4.26
CA PRO A 60 11.83 10.80 -3.23
C PRO A 60 10.97 11.94 -3.76
N ARG A 61 10.85 12.13 -5.07
CA ARG A 61 10.13 13.26 -5.69
C ARG A 61 8.70 13.39 -5.16
N THR A 62 7.93 12.31 -5.23
CA THR A 62 6.53 12.32 -4.77
C THR A 62 6.40 12.51 -3.27
N LEU A 63 7.37 12.00 -2.50
CA LEU A 63 7.43 12.23 -1.07
C LEU A 63 7.75 13.70 -0.74
N ASN A 64 8.65 14.34 -1.49
CA ASN A 64 8.95 15.77 -1.36
C ASN A 64 7.70 16.64 -1.64
N GLU A 65 6.82 16.19 -2.55
CA GLU A 65 5.58 16.89 -2.86
C GLU A 65 4.51 16.67 -1.78
N LEU A 66 4.41 15.45 -1.25
CA LEU A 66 3.38 15.07 -0.28
C LEU A 66 3.71 15.56 1.13
N ILE A 67 4.95 15.35 1.58
CA ILE A 67 5.45 15.70 2.91
C ILE A 67 6.84 16.34 2.77
N PRO A 68 6.93 17.64 2.46
CA PRO A 68 8.21 18.31 2.18
C PRO A 68 9.24 18.21 3.31
N ASP A 69 8.76 18.14 4.55
CA ASP A 69 9.55 18.06 5.79
C ASP A 69 9.73 16.60 6.28
N TRP A 70 9.69 15.61 5.36
CA TRP A 70 9.79 14.19 5.70
C TRP A 70 11.06 13.81 6.44
N LYS A 71 12.18 14.53 6.20
CA LYS A 71 13.45 14.28 6.89
C LYS A 71 13.36 14.64 8.36
N GLU A 72 12.81 15.80 8.64
CA GLU A 72 12.58 16.31 9.99
C GLU A 72 11.56 15.47 10.75
N ARG A 73 10.63 14.86 10.04
CA ARG A 73 9.64 13.90 10.59
C ARG A 73 10.18 12.48 10.74
N GLY A 74 11.44 12.24 10.43
CA GLY A 74 12.08 10.94 10.63
C GLY A 74 11.58 9.84 9.68
N ALA A 75 11.29 10.17 8.42
CA ALA A 75 11.00 9.14 7.43
C ALA A 75 12.16 8.13 7.30
N PRO A 76 11.91 6.82 7.24
CA PRO A 76 12.93 5.78 7.26
C PRO A 76 13.65 5.63 5.91
N LEU A 77 14.27 6.72 5.45
CA LEU A 77 15.07 6.80 4.21
C LEU A 77 16.55 6.97 4.54
N ASP A 78 17.12 6.00 5.25
CA ASP A 78 18.46 6.10 5.82
C ASP A 78 19.60 5.69 4.87
N THR A 79 19.27 5.02 3.74
CA THR A 79 20.26 4.45 2.84
C THR A 79 20.15 5.05 1.44
N PRO A 80 20.81 6.19 1.16
CA PRO A 80 20.85 6.75 -0.18
C PRO A 80 21.57 5.81 -1.15
N VAL A 81 21.12 5.72 -2.39
CA VAL A 81 21.82 4.96 -3.44
C VAL A 81 23.10 5.69 -3.81
N THR A 82 24.22 5.02 -3.65
CA THR A 82 25.56 5.54 -3.94
C THR A 82 26.17 4.93 -5.20
N ALA A 83 25.70 3.76 -5.62
CA ALA A 83 26.18 3.07 -6.81
C ALA A 83 25.14 2.13 -7.41
N ASP A 84 25.08 2.09 -8.73
CA ASP A 84 24.40 1.05 -9.50
C ASP A 84 25.41 0.16 -10.19
N LYS A 85 25.15 -1.15 -10.18
CA LYS A 85 25.97 -2.14 -10.88
C LYS A 85 25.06 -3.02 -11.72
N PHE A 86 25.32 -3.07 -13.01
CA PHE A 86 24.68 -4.02 -13.90
C PHE A 86 25.67 -5.15 -14.22
N MET A 87 25.28 -6.38 -13.86
CA MET A 87 26.14 -7.54 -13.93
C MET A 87 25.53 -8.59 -14.85
N PHE A 88 26.32 -9.17 -15.70
CA PHE A 88 25.95 -10.40 -16.40
C PHE A 88 26.51 -11.58 -15.62
N LEU A 89 25.63 -12.52 -15.26
CA LEU A 89 25.98 -13.71 -14.48
C LEU A 89 26.12 -14.91 -15.41
N THR A 90 27.11 -15.76 -15.11
CA THR A 90 27.31 -17.07 -15.74
C THR A 90 27.40 -18.13 -14.64
N GLU A 91 27.38 -19.41 -15.00
CA GLU A 91 27.52 -20.49 -14.03
C GLU A 91 28.81 -20.41 -13.19
N SER A 92 29.88 -19.87 -13.76
CA SER A 92 31.23 -19.85 -13.13
C SER A 92 31.74 -18.44 -12.79
N GLY A 93 31.01 -17.40 -13.11
CA GLY A 93 31.49 -16.03 -12.88
C GLY A 93 30.51 -14.92 -13.23
N SER A 94 31.01 -13.70 -13.19
CA SER A 94 30.22 -12.52 -13.56
C SER A 94 31.12 -11.44 -14.16
N PHE A 95 30.55 -10.61 -15.03
CA PHE A 95 31.22 -9.42 -15.54
C PHE A 95 30.27 -8.22 -15.57
N ARG A 96 30.84 -7.03 -15.38
CA ARG A 96 30.08 -5.80 -15.32
C ARG A 96 29.76 -5.28 -16.72
N LEU A 97 28.52 -4.89 -16.93
CA LEU A 97 28.04 -4.19 -18.11
C LEU A 97 27.80 -2.71 -17.79
N PRO A 98 27.74 -1.82 -18.80
CA PRO A 98 27.26 -0.46 -18.61
C PRO A 98 25.84 -0.46 -18.06
N THR A 99 25.59 0.30 -17.00
CA THR A 99 24.26 0.43 -16.42
C THR A 99 23.37 1.23 -17.37
N PRO A 100 22.25 0.67 -17.86
CA PRO A 100 21.30 1.40 -18.70
C PRO A 100 20.73 2.63 -17.96
N PRO A 101 20.48 3.76 -18.64
CA PRO A 101 19.99 5.00 -18.00
C PRO A 101 18.74 4.81 -17.13
N GLN A 102 17.81 3.95 -17.55
CA GLN A 102 16.57 3.63 -16.82
C GLN A 102 16.78 2.82 -15.52
N MET A 103 17.97 2.26 -15.33
CA MET A 103 18.39 1.54 -14.11
C MET A 103 19.23 2.41 -13.18
N ASN A 104 19.40 3.70 -13.50
CA ASN A 104 20.17 4.62 -12.66
C ASN A 104 19.29 5.08 -11.48
N ASN A 105 19.76 4.82 -10.29
CA ASN A 105 19.07 5.15 -9.05
C ASN A 105 19.73 6.30 -8.27
N HIS A 106 20.60 7.07 -8.90
CA HIS A 106 21.24 8.21 -8.25
C HIS A 106 20.20 9.21 -7.71
N GLY A 107 20.29 9.53 -6.42
CA GLY A 107 19.31 10.39 -5.73
C GLY A 107 18.12 9.64 -5.11
N ASN A 108 18.01 8.36 -5.35
CA ASN A 108 16.99 7.49 -4.75
C ASN A 108 17.50 6.89 -3.41
N TYR A 109 16.61 6.21 -2.70
CA TYR A 109 16.90 5.57 -1.42
C TYR A 109 16.52 4.10 -1.44
N ILE A 110 17.40 3.24 -0.91
CA ILE A 110 17.07 1.85 -0.61
C ILE A 110 16.31 1.84 0.72
N ILE A 111 15.11 1.29 0.71
CA ILE A 111 14.21 1.32 1.86
C ILE A 111 13.59 -0.04 2.18
N SER A 112 13.12 -0.19 3.42
CA SER A 112 12.08 -1.15 3.75
C SER A 112 10.72 -0.52 3.45
N LEU A 113 10.03 -1.01 2.42
CA LEU A 113 8.73 -0.47 2.03
C LEU A 113 7.68 -0.67 3.13
N GLY A 114 7.77 -1.76 3.89
CA GLY A 114 6.90 -2.00 5.06
C GLY A 114 7.09 -0.94 6.14
N ASN A 115 8.35 -0.62 6.50
CA ASN A 115 8.64 0.42 7.48
C ASN A 115 8.20 1.81 6.98
N PHE A 116 8.43 2.08 5.69
CA PHE A 116 7.98 3.32 5.08
C PHE A 116 6.45 3.49 5.13
N CYS A 117 5.70 2.42 4.83
CA CYS A 117 4.23 2.47 4.93
C CYS A 117 3.77 2.63 6.38
N ARG A 118 4.43 1.99 7.35
CA ARG A 118 4.11 2.19 8.77
C ARG A 118 4.27 3.66 9.16
N TRP A 119 5.39 4.27 8.77
CA TRP A 119 5.63 5.70 9.00
C TRP A 119 4.59 6.59 8.29
N LEU A 120 4.19 6.28 7.03
CA LEU A 120 3.11 6.99 6.35
C LEU A 120 1.78 6.84 7.09
N GLY A 121 1.50 5.67 7.68
CA GLY A 121 0.33 5.45 8.52
C GLY A 121 0.31 6.39 9.71
N GLU A 122 1.43 6.52 10.43
CA GLU A 122 1.59 7.48 11.54
C GLU A 122 1.34 8.93 11.09
N GLN A 123 1.82 9.30 9.90
CA GLN A 123 1.55 10.65 9.35
C GLN A 123 0.07 10.85 8.99
N ALA A 124 -0.60 9.81 8.49
CA ALA A 124 -2.03 9.86 8.17
C ALA A 124 -2.87 9.99 9.46
N GLU A 125 -2.58 9.19 10.48
CA GLU A 125 -3.24 9.26 11.80
C GLU A 125 -3.05 10.63 12.46
N ALA A 126 -1.85 11.20 12.37
CA ALA A 126 -1.56 12.56 12.88
C ALA A 126 -2.42 13.65 12.19
N LEU A 127 -2.90 13.41 10.98
CA LEU A 127 -3.83 14.27 10.25
C LEU A 127 -5.31 13.94 10.53
N GLY A 128 -5.59 12.96 11.41
CA GLY A 128 -6.93 12.55 11.75
C GLY A 128 -7.56 11.58 10.76
N VAL A 129 -6.78 10.73 10.09
CA VAL A 129 -7.28 9.56 9.35
C VAL A 129 -7.53 8.43 10.35
N GLU A 130 -8.70 7.82 10.30
CA GLU A 130 -8.99 6.64 11.08
C GLU A 130 -8.47 5.39 10.34
N ILE A 131 -7.45 4.73 10.90
CA ILE A 131 -6.85 3.53 10.29
C ILE A 131 -7.27 2.30 11.09
N TYR A 132 -7.86 1.32 10.40
CA TYR A 132 -8.32 0.07 10.98
C TYR A 132 -7.53 -1.11 10.39
N PRO A 133 -6.40 -1.51 11.01
CA PRO A 133 -5.67 -2.71 10.63
C PRO A 133 -6.40 -3.98 11.12
N GLY A 134 -6.18 -5.11 10.44
CA GLY A 134 -6.83 -6.38 10.75
C GLY A 134 -8.21 -6.55 10.13
N PHE A 135 -8.74 -5.55 9.45
CA PHE A 135 -10.06 -5.60 8.81
C PHE A 135 -9.94 -5.72 7.29
N ALA A 136 -10.33 -6.87 6.75
CA ALA A 136 -10.37 -7.10 5.32
C ALA A 136 -11.72 -6.67 4.75
N ALA A 137 -11.71 -5.80 3.73
CA ALA A 137 -12.90 -5.57 2.93
C ALA A 137 -13.27 -6.85 2.17
N ALA A 138 -14.49 -7.32 2.33
CA ALA A 138 -14.99 -8.57 1.77
C ALA A 138 -16.08 -8.36 0.71
N GLU A 139 -16.80 -7.25 0.77
CA GLU A 139 -17.95 -6.96 -0.11
C GLU A 139 -17.97 -5.48 -0.47
N VAL A 140 -18.34 -5.18 -1.73
CA VAL A 140 -18.63 -3.80 -2.17
C VAL A 140 -20.10 -3.50 -1.93
N LEU A 141 -20.39 -2.40 -1.29
CA LEU A 141 -21.77 -1.93 -1.07
C LEU A 141 -22.20 -1.00 -2.20
N TYR A 142 -23.46 -1.15 -2.60
CA TYR A 142 -24.06 -0.35 -3.66
C TYR A 142 -25.36 0.28 -3.14
N ASP A 143 -25.61 1.51 -3.57
CA ASP A 143 -26.88 2.18 -3.33
C ASP A 143 -27.97 1.70 -4.31
N GLU A 144 -29.18 2.25 -4.18
CA GLU A 144 -30.33 1.92 -5.04
C GLU A 144 -30.09 2.27 -6.52
N SER A 145 -29.19 3.19 -6.84
CA SER A 145 -28.80 3.54 -8.21
C SER A 145 -27.75 2.59 -8.79
N GLY A 146 -27.16 1.72 -7.97
CA GLY A 146 -26.07 0.83 -8.31
C GLY A 146 -24.67 1.49 -8.19
N ALA A 147 -24.58 2.71 -7.66
CA ALA A 147 -23.31 3.34 -7.37
C ALA A 147 -22.68 2.75 -6.11
N VAL A 148 -21.34 2.72 -6.07
CA VAL A 148 -20.59 2.27 -4.88
C VAL A 148 -20.82 3.26 -3.74
N CYS A 149 -21.29 2.75 -2.60
CA CYS A 149 -21.55 3.55 -1.39
C CYS A 149 -20.75 3.05 -0.15
N GLY A 150 -19.71 2.27 -0.36
CA GLY A 150 -18.87 1.76 0.72
C GLY A 150 -18.41 0.32 0.52
N VAL A 151 -17.95 -0.28 1.61
CA VAL A 151 -17.55 -1.70 1.67
C VAL A 151 -18.03 -2.32 2.97
N ALA A 152 -18.20 -3.65 2.98
CA ALA A 152 -18.37 -4.40 4.21
C ALA A 152 -17.11 -5.22 4.52
N THR A 153 -16.76 -5.30 5.80
CA THR A 153 -15.69 -6.18 6.27
C THR A 153 -16.17 -7.63 6.36
N GLY A 154 -15.24 -8.57 6.28
CA GLY A 154 -15.53 -9.99 6.50
C GLY A 154 -15.87 -10.28 7.96
N ASP A 155 -16.63 -11.37 8.17
CA ASP A 155 -16.87 -11.90 9.50
C ASP A 155 -15.54 -12.38 10.12
N MET A 156 -15.34 -12.16 11.40
CA MET A 156 -14.18 -12.61 12.17
C MET A 156 -14.56 -13.78 13.09
N GLY A 157 -13.54 -14.51 13.55
CA GLY A 157 -13.78 -15.64 14.45
C GLY A 157 -14.45 -16.84 13.78
N ILE A 158 -14.22 -17.07 12.50
CA ILE A 158 -14.60 -18.28 11.78
C ILE A 158 -13.45 -19.28 11.85
N GLY A 159 -13.72 -20.48 12.34
CA GLY A 159 -12.78 -21.59 12.40
C GLY A 159 -12.40 -22.12 11.01
N LYS A 160 -11.36 -22.97 10.95
CA LYS A 160 -10.93 -23.61 9.68
C LYS A 160 -11.97 -24.57 9.09
N ASP A 161 -12.89 -25.04 9.90
CA ASP A 161 -14.04 -25.88 9.57
C ASP A 161 -15.25 -25.08 9.04
N GLY A 162 -15.15 -23.72 9.09
CA GLY A 162 -16.22 -22.80 8.69
C GLY A 162 -17.24 -22.50 9.80
N GLU A 163 -17.04 -23.05 11.00
CA GLU A 163 -17.95 -22.82 12.12
C GLU A 163 -17.54 -21.56 12.92
N GLN A 164 -18.53 -20.94 13.56
CA GLN A 164 -18.31 -19.78 14.41
C GLN A 164 -17.63 -20.22 15.72
N THR A 165 -16.56 -19.50 16.08
CA THR A 165 -15.89 -19.66 17.39
C THR A 165 -16.48 -18.72 18.42
N ASP A 166 -16.05 -18.85 19.68
CA ASP A 166 -16.46 -17.96 20.78
C ASP A 166 -16.04 -16.49 20.53
N MET A 167 -15.13 -16.26 19.55
CA MET A 167 -14.68 -14.93 19.14
C MET A 167 -15.36 -14.45 17.86
N TYR A 168 -16.49 -15.05 17.48
CA TYR A 168 -17.22 -14.64 16.29
C TYR A 168 -17.69 -13.20 16.41
N MET A 169 -17.35 -12.42 15.41
CA MET A 169 -17.82 -11.06 15.21
C MET A 169 -18.29 -10.91 13.76
N ARG A 170 -19.52 -10.47 13.59
CA ARG A 170 -20.03 -10.19 12.26
C ARG A 170 -19.30 -8.98 11.67
N GLY A 171 -19.02 -9.02 10.38
CA GLY A 171 -18.48 -7.89 9.66
C GLY A 171 -19.39 -6.66 9.72
N MET A 172 -18.80 -5.48 9.63
CA MET A 172 -19.51 -4.19 9.67
C MET A 172 -19.53 -3.55 8.27
N GLU A 173 -20.48 -2.66 8.06
CA GLU A 173 -20.57 -1.82 6.87
C GLU A 173 -19.82 -0.51 7.12
N LEU A 174 -18.92 -0.16 6.22
CA LEU A 174 -18.25 1.14 6.18
C LEU A 174 -18.83 1.88 4.98
N ARG A 175 -19.81 2.74 5.26
CA ARG A 175 -20.51 3.51 4.24
C ARG A 175 -19.78 4.82 3.97
N ALA A 176 -19.72 5.25 2.72
CA ALA A 176 -19.01 6.45 2.34
C ALA A 176 -19.62 7.13 1.12
N LYS A 177 -19.44 8.46 1.05
CA LYS A 177 -19.75 9.25 -0.15
C LYS A 177 -18.82 8.91 -1.31
N GLN A 178 -17.54 8.53 -0.98
CA GLN A 178 -16.55 8.08 -1.95
C GLN A 178 -15.79 6.89 -1.40
N THR A 179 -15.50 5.90 -2.25
CA THR A 179 -14.69 4.74 -1.90
C THR A 179 -13.48 4.66 -2.83
N ILE A 180 -12.26 4.56 -2.25
CA ILE A 180 -11.02 4.44 -2.98
C ILE A 180 -10.49 3.01 -2.80
N PHE A 181 -10.34 2.27 -3.91
CA PHE A 181 -9.78 0.92 -3.91
C PHE A 181 -8.29 0.99 -4.20
N ALA A 182 -7.48 0.91 -3.16
CA ALA A 182 -6.00 0.95 -3.20
C ALA A 182 -5.39 -0.43 -2.88
N GLU A 183 -6.02 -1.49 -3.38
CA GLU A 183 -5.75 -2.90 -3.05
C GLU A 183 -4.51 -3.49 -3.76
N GLY A 184 -3.78 -2.69 -4.50
CA GLY A 184 -2.62 -3.12 -5.27
C GLY A 184 -2.96 -3.79 -6.60
N CYS A 185 -1.95 -4.41 -7.23
CA CYS A 185 -2.05 -4.92 -8.61
C CYS A 185 -3.03 -6.10 -8.77
N ARG A 186 -3.41 -6.77 -7.69
CA ARG A 186 -4.35 -7.92 -7.69
C ARG A 186 -5.43 -7.76 -6.64
N GLY A 187 -6.00 -6.57 -6.58
CA GLY A 187 -7.08 -6.22 -5.65
C GLY A 187 -8.24 -7.21 -5.70
N HIS A 188 -8.73 -7.60 -4.53
CA HIS A 188 -9.82 -8.57 -4.42
C HIS A 188 -11.15 -8.00 -4.90
N LEU A 189 -11.58 -6.89 -4.31
CA LEU A 189 -12.83 -6.23 -4.69
C LEU A 189 -12.75 -5.51 -6.04
N THR A 190 -11.56 -5.01 -6.39
CA THR A 190 -11.32 -4.37 -7.69
C THR A 190 -11.66 -5.29 -8.86
N LYS A 191 -11.48 -6.62 -8.72
CA LYS A 191 -11.89 -7.58 -9.76
C LYS A 191 -13.40 -7.59 -9.97
N THR A 192 -14.17 -7.57 -8.89
CA THR A 192 -15.65 -7.49 -8.96
C THR A 192 -16.10 -6.19 -9.65
N LEU A 193 -15.38 -5.07 -9.36
CA LEU A 193 -15.67 -3.78 -10.00
C LEU A 193 -15.32 -3.79 -11.48
N PHE A 194 -14.24 -4.44 -11.88
CA PHE A 194 -13.89 -4.61 -13.30
C PHE A 194 -15.00 -5.28 -14.09
N ASP A 195 -15.56 -6.35 -13.54
CA ASP A 195 -16.62 -7.11 -14.19
C ASP A 195 -17.96 -6.33 -14.17
N ARG A 196 -18.29 -5.68 -13.05
CA ARG A 196 -19.56 -4.98 -12.89
C ARG A 196 -19.68 -3.72 -13.75
N PHE A 197 -18.57 -2.99 -13.92
CA PHE A 197 -18.54 -1.69 -14.61
C PHE A 197 -17.79 -1.71 -15.92
N ASP A 198 -17.44 -2.90 -16.43
CA ASP A 198 -16.69 -3.09 -17.68
C ASP A 198 -15.41 -2.24 -17.77
N LEU A 199 -14.71 -2.07 -16.62
CA LEU A 199 -13.56 -1.15 -16.53
C LEU A 199 -12.35 -1.61 -17.37
N ARG A 200 -12.39 -2.80 -17.92
CA ARG A 200 -11.36 -3.35 -18.83
C ARG A 200 -11.76 -3.32 -20.29
N GLU A 201 -12.95 -2.87 -20.62
CA GLU A 201 -13.38 -2.78 -22.02
C GLU A 201 -12.43 -1.88 -22.82
N GLY A 202 -11.96 -2.39 -23.95
CA GLY A 202 -11.02 -1.67 -24.83
C GLY A 202 -9.62 -1.42 -24.24
N LYS A 203 -9.24 -2.11 -23.17
CA LYS A 203 -7.89 -2.03 -22.55
C LYS A 203 -7.07 -3.26 -22.86
N ASP A 204 -5.76 -3.06 -23.00
CA ASP A 204 -4.82 -4.17 -23.12
C ASP A 204 -4.83 -5.04 -21.85
N PRO A 205 -4.56 -6.35 -21.98
CA PRO A 205 -4.42 -7.24 -20.82
C PRO A 205 -3.33 -6.74 -19.87
N GLN A 206 -3.65 -6.74 -18.59
CA GLN A 206 -2.66 -6.38 -17.56
C GLN A 206 -1.56 -7.44 -17.50
N THR A 207 -0.30 -6.99 -17.60
CA THR A 207 0.87 -7.84 -17.43
C THR A 207 1.23 -7.93 -15.95
N PHE A 208 1.43 -9.16 -15.46
CA PHE A 208 1.89 -9.44 -14.11
C PHE A 208 3.28 -10.05 -14.14
N ALA A 209 4.18 -9.53 -13.31
CA ALA A 209 5.47 -10.15 -13.04
C ALA A 209 5.40 -10.99 -11.76
N ILE A 210 6.20 -12.06 -11.72
CA ILE A 210 6.44 -12.84 -10.50
C ILE A 210 7.77 -12.37 -9.92
N GLY A 211 7.76 -11.99 -8.65
CA GLY A 211 8.94 -11.61 -7.91
C GLY A 211 9.14 -12.51 -6.68
N ILE A 212 10.38 -12.92 -6.45
CA ILE A 212 10.82 -13.59 -5.22
C ILE A 212 11.80 -12.65 -4.53
N LYS A 213 11.62 -12.44 -3.24
CA LYS A 213 12.54 -11.64 -2.42
C LYS A 213 13.10 -12.45 -1.28
N GLU A 214 14.39 -12.26 -1.03
CA GLU A 214 15.13 -12.85 0.07
C GLU A 214 15.89 -11.75 0.81
N LEU A 215 16.00 -11.90 2.11
CA LEU A 215 16.84 -11.08 2.96
C LEU A 215 18.04 -11.91 3.41
N TRP A 216 19.25 -11.44 3.13
CA TRP A 216 20.47 -12.13 3.45
C TRP A 216 21.30 -11.35 4.48
N ASP A 217 21.70 -12.02 5.55
CA ASP A 217 22.77 -11.55 6.41
C ASP A 217 24.11 -11.81 5.74
N ILE A 218 24.86 -10.76 5.51
CA ILE A 218 26.19 -10.85 4.88
C ILE A 218 27.27 -10.34 5.84
N ASP A 219 28.49 -10.83 5.65
CA ASP A 219 29.67 -10.33 6.35
C ASP A 219 29.77 -8.79 6.22
N PRO A 220 29.77 -8.04 7.33
CA PRO A 220 29.85 -6.57 7.29
C PRO A 220 31.05 -6.04 6.49
N ALA A 221 32.18 -6.79 6.45
CA ALA A 221 33.32 -6.40 5.66
C ALA A 221 33.09 -6.47 4.14
N LYS A 222 32.08 -7.21 3.70
CA LYS A 222 31.68 -7.33 2.29
C LYS A 222 30.48 -6.41 1.95
N SER A 223 29.81 -5.86 2.95
CA SER A 223 28.67 -4.98 2.78
C SER A 223 29.13 -3.63 2.20
N LYS A 224 28.37 -3.16 1.22
CA LYS A 224 28.53 -1.82 0.64
C LYS A 224 27.14 -1.16 0.61
N PRO A 225 26.73 -0.52 1.72
CA PRO A 225 25.44 0.16 1.79
C PRO A 225 25.24 1.15 0.63
N GLY A 226 24.02 1.25 0.14
CA GLY A 226 23.69 2.12 -0.98
C GLY A 226 24.04 1.58 -2.37
N THR A 227 24.48 0.32 -2.50
CA THR A 227 24.72 -0.28 -3.81
C THR A 227 23.49 -1.05 -4.29
N ALA A 228 22.92 -0.66 -5.43
CA ALA A 228 21.92 -1.43 -6.16
C ALA A 228 22.59 -2.32 -7.21
N TRP A 229 22.26 -3.61 -7.21
CA TRP A 229 22.76 -4.59 -8.16
C TRP A 229 21.63 -5.05 -9.07
N HIS A 230 21.90 -5.06 -10.36
CA HIS A 230 21.02 -5.56 -11.41
C HIS A 230 21.72 -6.72 -12.12
N SER A 231 21.00 -7.81 -12.40
CA SER A 231 21.53 -8.97 -13.12
C SER A 231 20.44 -9.67 -13.96
#